data_62d3684fa7fc4a37fa7df0b27f5a455e
#
_entry.id   62d3684fa7fc4a37fa7df0b27f5a455e
#
_cell.length_a   1.000
_cell.length_b   1.000
_cell.length_c   1.000
_cell.angle_alpha   90.00
_cell.angle_beta   90.00
_cell.angle_gamma   90.00
#
_symmetry.space_group_name_H-M   'P 1'
#
loop_
_entity.id
_entity.type
_entity.pdbx_description
1 polymer ?
#
loop_
_entity_poly.entity_id
_entity_poly.type
_entity_poly.pdbx_seq_one_letter_code
_entity_poly.pdbx_strand_id
1 'polypeptide(L)'
;MCKAIIDEVFGEIKNFETEVEWLGRKISVSFDGGIESDWSEEKKVEEIKRVIEQFKIMYLNQEEWDTKMKNLVSDYGKDGVMDWLCVEDEEELEEFIENIHENSEIELSEEEIEELKREIVPERVFRNCIYLQGLWVTADGDFTAFYYDNDIFFLGHAIMLSGNVNGELDCDGEVG
;
A
#
# COMPACT_ATOMS: atom_id res chain seq x y z
N MET A 1 -18.48 1.96 -23.08
CA MET A 1 -18.31 2.89 -21.94
C MET A 1 -19.06 2.25 -20.79
N CYS A 2 -18.35 1.73 -19.81
CA CYS A 2 -18.99 1.03 -18.70
C CYS A 2 -19.85 2.00 -17.90
N LYS A 3 -21.03 1.57 -17.46
CA LYS A 3 -21.89 2.39 -16.57
C LYS A 3 -21.19 2.53 -15.23
N ALA A 4 -21.20 3.75 -14.67
CA ALA A 4 -20.74 3.96 -13.30
C ALA A 4 -21.55 3.06 -12.35
N ILE A 5 -20.87 2.45 -11.42
CA ILE A 5 -21.47 1.67 -10.33
C ILE A 5 -21.51 2.57 -9.11
N ILE A 6 -22.64 2.61 -8.42
CA ILE A 6 -22.76 3.34 -7.15
C ILE A 6 -22.73 2.32 -6.03
N ASP A 7 -21.74 2.45 -5.16
CA ASP A 7 -21.64 1.69 -3.91
C ASP A 7 -21.89 2.59 -2.70
N GLU A 8 -22.47 2.05 -1.65
CA GLU A 8 -22.85 2.83 -0.45
C GLU A 8 -21.64 3.27 0.37
N VAL A 9 -20.50 2.54 0.27
CA VAL A 9 -19.27 2.82 1.03
C VAL A 9 -18.32 3.67 0.19
N PHE A 10 -18.12 3.31 -1.10
CA PHE A 10 -17.10 3.91 -1.96
C PHE A 10 -17.64 4.96 -2.93
N GLY A 11 -18.93 5.17 -2.96
CA GLY A 11 -19.56 6.14 -3.86
C GLY A 11 -19.54 5.71 -5.32
N GLU A 12 -19.19 6.61 -6.22
CA GLU A 12 -19.21 6.36 -7.66
C GLU A 12 -17.90 5.70 -8.13
N ILE A 13 -18.00 4.49 -8.65
CA ILE A 13 -16.90 3.71 -9.23
C ILE A 13 -16.96 3.88 -10.76
N LYS A 14 -15.91 4.41 -11.36
CA LYS A 14 -15.80 4.67 -12.80
C LYS A 14 -14.69 3.84 -13.41
N ASN A 15 -14.95 3.24 -14.56
CA ASN A 15 -13.97 2.42 -15.28
C ASN A 15 -13.31 1.34 -14.42
N PHE A 16 -14.08 0.80 -13.45
CA PHE A 16 -13.64 -0.22 -12.48
C PHE A 16 -12.63 0.27 -11.46
N GLU A 17 -12.46 1.57 -11.28
CA GLU A 17 -11.52 2.18 -10.36
C GLU A 17 -12.21 3.20 -9.45
N THR A 18 -11.66 3.38 -8.27
CA THR A 18 -12.04 4.45 -7.35
C THR A 18 -10.86 4.83 -6.45
N GLU A 19 -10.92 6.02 -5.87
CA GLU A 19 -10.05 6.40 -4.76
C GLU A 19 -10.79 6.19 -3.45
N VAL A 20 -10.11 5.60 -2.47
CA VAL A 20 -10.63 5.43 -1.11
C VAL A 20 -9.66 6.03 -0.10
N GLU A 21 -10.18 6.37 1.08
CA GLU A 21 -9.36 6.76 2.21
C GLU A 21 -8.93 5.51 2.99
N TRP A 22 -7.63 5.24 3.00
CA TRP A 22 -7.00 4.15 3.74
C TRP A 22 -6.11 4.73 4.83
N LEU A 23 -6.54 4.61 6.09
CA LEU A 23 -5.84 5.17 7.27
C LEU A 23 -5.44 6.65 7.10
N GLY A 24 -6.38 7.48 6.58
CA GLY A 24 -6.16 8.90 6.38
C GLY A 24 -5.45 9.29 5.08
N ARG A 25 -5.00 8.31 4.28
CA ARG A 25 -4.36 8.54 2.98
C ARG A 25 -5.26 8.05 1.84
N LYS A 26 -5.28 8.79 0.74
CA LYS A 26 -5.98 8.34 -0.48
C LYS A 26 -5.15 7.29 -1.21
N ILE A 27 -5.79 6.18 -1.54
CA ILE A 27 -5.21 5.12 -2.36
C ILE A 27 -6.09 4.85 -3.57
N SER A 28 -5.50 4.37 -4.66
CA SER A 28 -6.23 3.88 -5.84
C SER A 28 -6.63 2.42 -5.65
N VAL A 29 -7.88 2.09 -5.95
CA VAL A 29 -8.36 0.70 -5.93
C VAL A 29 -8.96 0.35 -7.27
N SER A 30 -8.41 -0.70 -7.89
CA SER A 30 -8.93 -1.28 -9.11
C SER A 30 -9.70 -2.56 -8.84
N PHE A 31 -10.88 -2.67 -9.43
CA PHE A 31 -11.81 -3.79 -9.34
C PHE A 31 -11.91 -4.58 -10.66
N ASP A 32 -10.97 -4.43 -11.57
CA ASP A 32 -10.98 -5.09 -12.87
C ASP A 32 -10.31 -6.47 -12.87
N GLY A 33 -9.82 -6.90 -11.72
CA GLY A 33 -9.14 -8.17 -11.54
C GLY A 33 -9.98 -9.36 -12.01
N GLY A 34 -9.53 -10.00 -13.10
CA GLY A 34 -10.20 -11.17 -13.68
C GLY A 34 -11.36 -10.85 -14.63
N ILE A 35 -11.62 -9.57 -14.97
CA ILE A 35 -12.66 -9.17 -15.90
C ILE A 35 -12.16 -9.28 -17.35
N GLU A 36 -12.79 -10.15 -18.14
CA GLU A 36 -12.43 -10.33 -19.54
C GLU A 36 -13.10 -9.27 -20.44
N SER A 37 -12.38 -8.79 -21.42
CA SER A 37 -12.83 -7.70 -22.30
C SER A 37 -14.08 -8.06 -23.13
N ASP A 38 -14.28 -9.34 -23.44
CA ASP A 38 -15.39 -9.87 -24.24
C ASP A 38 -16.67 -10.17 -23.46
N TRP A 39 -16.64 -9.97 -22.12
CA TRP A 39 -17.85 -10.15 -21.31
C TRP A 39 -18.92 -9.09 -21.61
N SER A 40 -20.18 -9.47 -21.46
CA SER A 40 -21.28 -8.50 -21.54
C SER A 40 -21.19 -7.48 -20.39
N GLU A 41 -21.74 -6.28 -20.61
CA GLU A 41 -21.75 -5.23 -19.58
C GLU A 41 -22.46 -5.68 -18.30
N GLU A 42 -23.53 -6.49 -18.39
CA GLU A 42 -24.23 -7.02 -17.23
C GLU A 42 -23.32 -7.96 -16.42
N LYS A 43 -22.57 -8.84 -17.10
CA LYS A 43 -21.64 -9.76 -16.44
C LYS A 43 -20.51 -9.01 -15.76
N LYS A 44 -19.94 -7.98 -16.41
CA LYS A 44 -18.90 -7.12 -15.82
C LYS A 44 -19.41 -6.44 -14.56
N VAL A 45 -20.60 -5.85 -14.59
CA VAL A 45 -21.20 -5.18 -13.42
C VAL A 45 -21.47 -6.16 -12.26
N GLU A 46 -21.91 -7.37 -12.57
CA GLU A 46 -22.11 -8.40 -11.53
C GLU A 46 -20.80 -8.81 -10.88
N GLU A 47 -19.74 -9.00 -11.68
CA GLU A 47 -18.42 -9.37 -11.17
C GLU A 47 -17.82 -8.27 -10.31
N ILE A 48 -17.88 -7.01 -10.77
CA ILE A 48 -17.38 -5.87 -9.98
C ILE A 48 -18.07 -5.78 -8.61
N LYS A 49 -19.36 -6.04 -8.53
CA LYS A 49 -20.06 -6.06 -7.25
C LYS A 49 -19.50 -7.13 -6.31
N ARG A 50 -19.13 -8.28 -6.85
CA ARG A 50 -18.48 -9.34 -6.07
C ARG A 50 -17.10 -8.91 -5.60
N VAL A 51 -16.29 -8.29 -6.47
CA VAL A 51 -14.98 -7.71 -6.11
C VAL A 51 -15.11 -6.66 -5.00
N ILE A 52 -16.08 -5.76 -5.11
CA ILE A 52 -16.37 -4.74 -4.09
C ILE A 52 -16.64 -5.38 -2.73
N GLU A 53 -17.43 -6.45 -2.67
CA GLU A 53 -17.72 -7.15 -1.41
C GLU A 53 -16.45 -7.81 -0.83
N GLN A 54 -15.53 -8.32 -1.64
CA GLN A 54 -14.24 -8.80 -1.17
C GLN A 54 -13.37 -7.67 -0.62
N PHE A 55 -13.28 -6.56 -1.34
CA PHE A 55 -12.52 -5.40 -0.86
C PHE A 55 -13.06 -4.83 0.46
N LYS A 56 -14.38 -4.83 0.68
CA LYS A 56 -14.99 -4.40 1.94
C LYS A 56 -14.45 -5.16 3.15
N ILE A 57 -14.08 -6.45 2.98
CA ILE A 57 -13.48 -7.25 4.07
C ILE A 57 -12.16 -6.63 4.53
N MET A 58 -11.32 -6.21 3.59
CA MET A 58 -10.06 -5.52 3.90
C MET A 58 -10.31 -4.11 4.44
N TYR A 59 -11.16 -3.34 3.75
CA TYR A 59 -11.43 -1.95 4.08
C TYR A 59 -11.99 -1.74 5.48
N LEU A 60 -12.89 -2.61 5.93
CA LEU A 60 -13.46 -2.58 7.29
C LEU A 60 -12.45 -2.96 8.38
N ASN A 61 -11.35 -3.60 8.01
CA ASN A 61 -10.27 -4.03 8.90
C ASN A 61 -8.91 -3.46 8.46
N GLN A 62 -8.91 -2.24 7.91
CA GLN A 62 -7.73 -1.64 7.27
C GLN A 62 -6.51 -1.52 8.19
N GLU A 63 -6.68 -1.26 9.49
CA GLU A 63 -5.58 -1.21 10.46
C GLU A 63 -4.87 -2.57 10.59
N GLU A 64 -5.64 -3.66 10.67
CA GLU A 64 -5.07 -5.01 10.77
C GLU A 64 -4.36 -5.41 9.47
N TRP A 65 -4.99 -5.11 8.31
CA TRP A 65 -4.41 -5.41 7.01
C TRP A 65 -3.16 -4.60 6.73
N ASP A 66 -3.19 -3.28 6.97
CA ASP A 66 -2.01 -2.42 6.78
C ASP A 66 -0.84 -2.87 7.67
N THR A 67 -1.12 -3.21 8.92
CA THR A 67 -0.10 -3.74 9.84
C THR A 67 0.55 -5.02 9.31
N LYS A 68 -0.25 -5.98 8.83
CA LYS A 68 0.26 -7.25 8.29
C LYS A 68 1.09 -7.03 7.02
N MET A 69 0.56 -6.23 6.09
CA MET A 69 1.22 -5.93 4.82
C MET A 69 2.52 -5.15 5.06
N LYS A 70 2.51 -4.09 5.87
CA LYS A 70 3.71 -3.32 6.22
C LYS A 70 4.79 -4.16 6.90
N ASN A 71 4.42 -5.08 7.78
CA ASN A 71 5.40 -5.98 8.41
C ASN A 71 6.11 -6.84 7.36
N LEU A 72 5.36 -7.39 6.41
CA LEU A 72 5.92 -8.24 5.37
C LEU A 72 6.82 -7.45 4.40
N VAL A 73 6.39 -6.25 3.98
CA VAL A 73 7.21 -5.34 3.16
C VAL A 73 8.47 -4.93 3.89
N SER A 74 8.37 -4.59 5.19
CA SER A 74 9.53 -4.19 6.00
C SER A 74 10.53 -5.31 6.17
N ASP A 75 10.07 -6.54 6.37
CA ASP A 75 10.95 -7.72 6.47
C ASP A 75 11.66 -8.00 5.15
N TYR A 76 10.98 -7.81 4.01
CA TYR A 76 11.59 -7.92 2.69
C TYR A 76 12.63 -6.83 2.43
N GLY A 77 12.28 -5.56 2.69
CA GLY A 77 13.11 -4.40 2.34
C GLY A 77 14.28 -4.13 3.28
N LYS A 78 14.30 -4.70 4.49
CA LYS A 78 15.28 -4.37 5.53
C LYS A 78 16.75 -4.49 5.10
N ASP A 79 17.08 -5.52 4.32
CA ASP A 79 18.47 -5.76 3.89
C ASP A 79 18.90 -4.71 2.86
N GLY A 80 18.00 -4.31 1.94
CA GLY A 80 18.25 -3.24 0.99
C GLY A 80 18.39 -1.89 1.68
N VAL A 81 17.54 -1.61 2.65
CA VAL A 81 17.61 -0.35 3.43
C VAL A 81 18.90 -0.23 4.22
N MET A 82 19.45 -1.32 4.76
CA MET A 82 20.75 -1.31 5.44
C MET A 82 21.89 -0.84 4.53
N ASP A 83 21.82 -1.15 3.25
CA ASP A 83 22.85 -0.75 2.27
C ASP A 83 22.75 0.75 1.90
N TRP A 84 21.56 1.34 2.05
CA TRP A 84 21.28 2.74 1.67
C TRP A 84 21.22 3.69 2.86
N LEU A 85 20.92 3.18 4.06
CA LEU A 85 20.82 3.99 5.27
C LEU A 85 22.24 4.24 5.85
N CYS A 86 22.91 5.27 5.32
CA CYS A 86 24.21 5.72 5.80
C CYS A 86 24.04 6.63 7.02
N VAL A 87 23.45 6.13 8.11
CA VAL A 87 23.25 6.89 9.34
C VAL A 87 24.04 6.20 10.46
N GLU A 88 25.16 6.84 10.87
CA GLU A 88 26.05 6.31 11.90
C GLU A 88 25.92 7.06 13.24
N ASP A 89 25.41 8.30 13.20
CA ASP A 89 25.27 9.13 14.40
C ASP A 89 23.97 9.98 14.40
N GLU A 90 23.78 10.76 15.48
CA GLU A 90 22.57 11.55 15.70
C GLU A 90 22.46 12.73 14.72
N GLU A 91 23.57 13.32 14.26
CA GLU A 91 23.57 14.42 13.31
C GLU A 91 23.12 13.93 11.91
N GLU A 92 23.64 12.79 11.47
CA GLU A 92 23.23 12.14 10.22
C GLU A 92 21.78 11.68 10.26
N LEU A 93 21.29 11.22 11.44
CA LEU A 93 19.88 10.88 11.62
C LEU A 93 18.97 12.12 11.50
N GLU A 94 19.37 13.24 12.08
CA GLU A 94 18.60 14.49 11.99
C GLU A 94 18.53 14.97 10.53
N GLU A 95 19.64 14.96 9.79
CA GLU A 95 19.68 15.28 8.36
C GLU A 95 18.79 14.33 7.53
N PHE A 96 18.79 13.04 7.85
CA PHE A 96 17.94 12.05 7.19
C PHE A 96 16.46 12.30 7.45
N ILE A 97 16.06 12.60 8.69
CA ILE A 97 14.67 12.92 9.06
C ILE A 97 14.22 14.22 8.36
N GLU A 98 15.08 15.26 8.34
CA GLU A 98 14.79 16.50 7.61
C GLU A 98 14.57 16.22 6.12
N ASN A 99 15.41 15.39 5.52
CA ASN A 99 15.28 15.00 4.11
C ASN A 99 13.97 14.25 3.83
N ILE A 100 13.54 13.34 4.71
CA ILE A 100 12.21 12.68 4.61
C ILE A 100 11.10 13.72 4.63
N HIS A 101 11.10 14.66 5.58
CA HIS A 101 10.05 15.67 5.72
C HIS A 101 10.02 16.66 4.54
N GLU A 102 11.16 16.99 3.96
CA GLU A 102 11.24 17.93 2.83
C GLU A 102 10.87 17.28 1.48
N ASN A 103 11.21 16.02 1.28
CA ASN A 103 11.12 15.35 -0.02
C ASN A 103 10.03 14.27 -0.09
N SER A 104 9.35 13.99 1.00
CA SER A 104 8.26 13.02 1.03
C SER A 104 6.98 13.58 1.63
N GLU A 105 5.85 12.95 1.33
CA GLU A 105 4.56 13.25 1.98
C GLU A 105 4.42 12.56 3.35
N ILE A 106 5.51 11.95 3.84
CA ILE A 106 5.55 11.23 5.10
C ILE A 106 5.97 12.21 6.20
N GLU A 107 5.12 12.39 7.18
CA GLU A 107 5.42 13.11 8.41
C GLU A 107 5.63 12.08 9.52
N LEU A 108 6.87 11.98 10.01
CA LEU A 108 7.16 11.19 11.21
C LEU A 108 6.65 11.96 12.43
N SER A 109 5.93 11.26 13.31
CA SER A 109 5.50 11.81 14.59
C SER A 109 6.69 12.00 15.55
N GLU A 110 6.51 12.86 16.54
CA GLU A 110 7.55 13.06 17.59
C GLU A 110 7.92 11.74 18.29
N GLU A 111 6.96 10.83 18.46
CA GLU A 111 7.20 9.53 19.09
C GLU A 111 8.07 8.62 18.20
N GLU A 112 7.81 8.58 16.88
CA GLU A 112 8.61 7.83 15.91
C GLU A 112 10.03 8.38 15.81
N ILE A 113 10.20 9.70 15.81
CA ILE A 113 11.51 10.35 15.82
C ILE A 113 12.30 10.00 17.08
N GLU A 114 11.66 10.08 18.25
CA GLU A 114 12.29 9.73 19.52
C GLU A 114 12.67 8.23 19.61
N GLU A 115 11.89 7.36 19.00
CA GLU A 115 12.24 5.94 18.89
C GLU A 115 13.44 5.71 17.97
N LEU A 116 13.50 6.39 16.83
CA LEU A 116 14.65 6.32 15.92
C LEU A 116 15.94 6.85 16.58
N LYS A 117 15.86 7.94 17.37
CA LYS A 117 16.99 8.49 18.12
C LYS A 117 17.52 7.53 19.19
N ARG A 118 16.69 6.66 19.75
CA ARG A 118 17.13 5.66 20.74
C ARG A 118 17.90 4.52 20.11
N GLU A 119 17.46 4.07 18.95
CA GLU A 119 18.07 2.96 18.22
C GLU A 119 17.71 3.08 16.74
N ILE A 120 18.73 3.23 15.88
CA ILE A 120 18.55 3.27 14.45
C ILE A 120 18.41 1.82 13.96
N VAL A 121 17.14 1.39 13.78
CA VAL A 121 16.79 0.08 13.25
C VAL A 121 16.32 0.25 11.82
N PRO A 122 17.09 -0.19 10.82
CA PRO A 122 16.77 0.00 9.39
C PRO A 122 15.35 -0.45 9.02
N GLU A 123 14.92 -1.60 9.53
CA GLU A 123 13.57 -2.11 9.32
C GLU A 123 12.49 -1.13 9.83
N ARG A 124 12.70 -0.52 10.99
CA ARG A 124 11.77 0.46 11.57
C ARG A 124 11.74 1.75 10.76
N VAL A 125 12.92 2.26 10.37
CA VAL A 125 13.03 3.43 9.49
C VAL A 125 12.25 3.19 8.20
N PHE A 126 12.51 2.07 7.54
CA PHE A 126 11.83 1.72 6.32
C PHE A 126 10.31 1.59 6.49
N ARG A 127 9.87 0.89 7.55
CA ARG A 127 8.45 0.74 7.86
C ARG A 127 7.71 2.08 7.99
N ASN A 128 8.37 3.09 8.56
CA ASN A 128 7.79 4.43 8.72
C ASN A 128 7.78 5.23 7.41
N CYS A 129 8.67 4.90 6.48
CA CYS A 129 8.77 5.58 5.18
C CYS A 129 7.87 4.99 4.09
N ILE A 130 7.29 3.80 4.30
CA ILE A 130 6.46 3.14 3.29
C ILE A 130 4.96 3.38 3.51
N TYR A 131 4.22 3.43 2.42
CA TYR A 131 2.77 3.56 2.43
C TYR A 131 2.12 2.79 1.29
N LEU A 132 0.89 2.35 1.53
CA LEU A 132 0.07 1.73 0.49
C LEU A 132 -0.36 2.81 -0.51
N GLN A 133 -0.07 2.59 -1.80
CA GLN A 133 -0.48 3.47 -2.88
C GLN A 133 -1.71 2.94 -3.61
N GLY A 134 -1.79 1.64 -3.78
CA GLY A 134 -2.90 1.05 -4.52
C GLY A 134 -3.13 -0.43 -4.25
N LEU A 135 -4.32 -0.87 -4.62
CA LEU A 135 -4.78 -2.25 -4.50
C LEU A 135 -5.49 -2.68 -5.79
N TRP A 136 -5.20 -3.89 -6.26
CA TRP A 136 -6.00 -4.60 -7.22
C TRP A 136 -6.68 -5.77 -6.54
N VAL A 137 -7.98 -5.91 -6.73
CA VAL A 137 -8.78 -6.94 -6.05
C VAL A 137 -9.56 -7.74 -7.09
N THR A 138 -9.72 -9.04 -6.85
CA THR A 138 -10.49 -9.96 -7.69
C THR A 138 -11.76 -10.45 -6.97
N ALA A 139 -12.69 -11.05 -7.72
CA ALA A 139 -13.92 -11.59 -7.15
C ALA A 139 -13.73 -12.84 -6.27
N ASP A 140 -12.59 -13.52 -6.41
CA ASP A 140 -12.24 -14.66 -5.57
C ASP A 140 -11.51 -14.23 -4.28
N GLY A 141 -11.34 -12.90 -4.10
CA GLY A 141 -10.71 -12.31 -2.94
C GLY A 141 -9.19 -12.24 -3.00
N ASP A 142 -8.59 -12.60 -4.13
CA ASP A 142 -7.17 -12.36 -4.35
C ASP A 142 -6.93 -10.86 -4.54
N PHE A 143 -5.78 -10.39 -4.09
CA PHE A 143 -5.41 -8.99 -4.27
C PHE A 143 -3.91 -8.83 -4.51
N THR A 144 -3.57 -7.70 -5.12
CA THR A 144 -2.20 -7.20 -5.24
C THR A 144 -2.15 -5.81 -4.62
N ALA A 145 -1.18 -5.59 -3.74
CA ALA A 145 -0.94 -4.33 -3.06
C ALA A 145 0.41 -3.75 -3.48
N PHE A 146 0.47 -2.43 -3.65
CA PHE A 146 1.68 -1.71 -4.05
C PHE A 146 2.06 -0.73 -2.96
N TYR A 147 3.25 -0.93 -2.38
CA TYR A 147 3.84 -0.06 -1.38
C TYR A 147 4.94 0.79 -1.99
N TYR A 148 4.92 2.06 -1.68
CA TYR A 148 5.93 3.05 -2.10
C TYR A 148 6.61 3.67 -0.90
N ASP A 149 7.82 4.21 -1.14
CA ASP A 149 8.66 4.90 -0.15
C ASP A 149 8.99 6.35 -0.53
N ASN A 150 8.29 6.93 -1.52
CA ASN A 150 8.56 8.26 -2.07
C ASN A 150 10.00 8.46 -2.55
N ASP A 151 10.56 7.46 -3.20
CA ASP A 151 11.91 7.47 -3.78
C ASP A 151 13.07 7.60 -2.75
N ILE A 152 12.81 7.34 -1.48
CA ILE A 152 13.82 7.45 -0.43
C ILE A 152 14.85 6.33 -0.56
N PHE A 153 14.41 5.08 -0.77
CA PHE A 153 15.28 3.90 -0.85
C PHE A 153 15.25 3.21 -2.23
N PHE A 154 14.09 3.12 -2.87
CA PHE A 154 13.88 2.28 -4.06
C PHE A 154 13.68 3.07 -5.36
N LEU A 155 14.00 4.36 -5.40
CA LEU A 155 14.10 5.18 -6.62
C LEU A 155 12.90 5.03 -7.60
N GLY A 156 11.68 5.11 -7.08
CA GLY A 156 10.45 5.04 -7.88
C GLY A 156 9.90 3.65 -8.10
N HIS A 157 10.56 2.61 -7.57
CA HIS A 157 10.02 1.25 -7.59
C HIS A 157 9.01 1.06 -6.47
N ALA A 158 8.01 0.23 -6.73
CA ALA A 158 7.09 -0.24 -5.70
C ALA A 158 7.52 -1.61 -5.17
N ILE A 159 7.16 -1.92 -3.94
CA ILE A 159 7.17 -3.29 -3.45
C ILE A 159 5.78 -3.86 -3.62
N MET A 160 5.69 -4.97 -4.33
CA MET A 160 4.46 -5.67 -4.63
C MET A 160 4.23 -6.80 -3.62
N LEU A 161 3.01 -6.84 -3.11
CA LEU A 161 2.49 -7.95 -2.33
C LEU A 161 1.34 -8.60 -3.08
N SER A 162 1.25 -9.91 -2.98
CA SER A 162 0.04 -10.66 -3.34
C SER A 162 -0.57 -11.32 -2.11
N GLY A 163 -1.88 -11.55 -2.16
CA GLY A 163 -2.58 -12.17 -1.05
C GLY A 163 -4.02 -12.50 -1.36
N ASN A 164 -4.71 -13.03 -0.34
CA ASN A 164 -6.14 -13.27 -0.39
C ASN A 164 -6.81 -12.74 0.87
N VAL A 165 -8.03 -12.23 0.76
CA VAL A 165 -8.79 -11.64 1.88
C VAL A 165 -9.05 -12.62 3.04
N ASN A 166 -8.78 -13.91 2.87
CA ASN A 166 -8.80 -14.92 3.94
C ASN A 166 -7.54 -14.93 4.81
N GLY A 167 -6.54 -14.09 4.50
CA GLY A 167 -5.34 -13.85 5.31
C GLY A 167 -4.03 -14.40 4.75
N GLU A 168 -4.03 -15.00 3.57
CA GLU A 168 -2.80 -15.39 2.86
C GLU A 168 -2.09 -14.14 2.33
N LEU A 169 -0.77 -14.06 2.53
CA LEU A 169 0.08 -12.96 2.08
C LEU A 169 1.44 -13.47 1.63
N ASP A 170 1.96 -12.92 0.56
CA ASP A 170 3.32 -13.13 0.07
C ASP A 170 3.90 -11.81 -0.46
N CYS A 171 5.21 -11.64 -0.35
CA CYS A 171 5.92 -10.48 -0.90
C CYS A 171 6.58 -10.88 -2.21
N ASP A 172 6.12 -10.29 -3.31
CA ASP A 172 6.60 -10.62 -4.66
C ASP A 172 7.88 -9.84 -5.02
N GLY A 173 8.22 -8.80 -4.24
CA GLY A 173 9.41 -8.00 -4.39
C GLY A 173 9.20 -6.69 -5.13
N GLU A 174 10.31 -6.09 -5.59
CA GLU A 174 10.31 -4.81 -6.28
C GLU A 174 9.77 -4.93 -7.69
N VAL A 175 8.96 -3.93 -8.07
CA VAL A 175 8.37 -3.77 -9.40
C VAL A 175 8.45 -2.31 -9.85
N GLY A 176 8.77 -2.07 -11.14
CA GLY A 176 8.85 -0.73 -11.71
C GLY A 176 9.61 -0.68 -13.02
#